data_f625486b09ada5fc5e361c13297b0248
#
_entry.id   f625486b09ada5fc5e361c13297b0248
#
_cell.length_a   1.000
_cell.length_b   1.000
_cell.length_c   1.000
_cell.angle_alpha   90.00
_cell.angle_beta   90.00
_cell.angle_gamma   90.00
#
_symmetry.space_group_name_H-M   'P 1'
#
loop_
_entity.id
_entity.type
_entity.pdbx_description
1 polymer ?
#
loop_
_entity_poly.entity_id
_entity_poly.type
_entity_poly.pdbx_seq_one_letter_code
_entity_poly.pdbx_strand_id
1 'polypeptide(L)'
;LAVSVQKILGEYYAGEWDAKLADKASNLGASDDATGLPTAKESWRMTNFTVEAYNTLFNEIKTGTRTVDSDVSNVVDGKDKGVNSADWWTAKFADSNVTIIFE
;
A
#
# COMPACT_ATOMS: atom_id res chain seq x y z
N LEU A 1 8.40 6.40 -3.71
CA LEU A 1 9.73 5.76 -3.70
C LEU A 1 10.85 6.78 -3.42
N ALA A 2 10.93 7.90 -4.15
CA ALA A 2 11.98 8.91 -3.94
C ALA A 2 12.01 9.46 -2.49
N VAL A 3 10.86 9.76 -1.92
CA VAL A 3 10.72 10.24 -0.53
C VAL A 3 11.23 9.20 0.47
N SER A 4 10.93 7.91 0.25
CA SER A 4 11.43 6.83 1.11
C SER A 4 12.95 6.76 1.11
N VAL A 5 13.56 6.88 -0.06
CA VAL A 5 15.03 6.88 -0.21
C VAL A 5 15.64 8.10 0.47
N GLN A 6 15.08 9.29 0.26
CA GLN A 6 15.56 10.53 0.89
C GLN A 6 15.48 10.46 2.42
N LYS A 7 14.38 9.92 2.97
CA LYS A 7 14.20 9.75 4.41
C LYS A 7 15.28 8.83 4.98
N ILE A 8 15.48 7.65 4.39
CA ILE A 8 16.45 6.66 4.86
C ILE A 8 17.87 7.21 4.76
N LEU A 9 18.24 7.87 3.66
CA LEU A 9 19.54 8.49 3.53
C LEU A 9 19.75 9.61 4.54
N GLY A 10 18.73 10.43 4.80
CA GLY A 10 18.77 11.48 5.82
C GLY A 10 19.04 10.91 7.22
N GLU A 11 18.35 9.85 7.60
CA GLU A 11 18.54 9.16 8.88
C GLU A 11 19.95 8.52 8.98
N TYR A 12 20.44 7.91 7.88
CA TYR A 12 21.80 7.36 7.83
C TYR A 12 22.85 8.45 8.05
N TYR A 13 22.79 9.56 7.31
CA TYR A 13 23.75 10.65 7.45
C TYR A 13 23.62 11.42 8.77
N ALA A 14 22.47 11.35 9.43
CA ALA A 14 22.28 11.86 10.77
C ALA A 14 22.88 10.94 11.88
N GLY A 15 23.47 9.80 11.50
CA GLY A 15 24.05 8.84 12.44
C GLY A 15 23.02 7.97 13.16
N GLU A 16 21.80 7.88 12.64
CA GLU A 16 20.69 7.18 13.30
C GLU A 16 20.53 5.73 12.80
N TRP A 17 21.55 5.17 12.15
CA TRP A 17 21.49 3.82 11.57
C TRP A 17 21.06 2.77 12.59
N ASP A 18 21.78 2.64 13.72
CA ASP A 18 21.49 1.62 14.73
C ASP A 18 20.14 1.87 15.44
N ALA A 19 19.79 3.15 15.63
CA ALA A 19 18.58 3.51 16.33
C ALA A 19 17.31 3.31 15.51
N LYS A 20 17.36 3.57 14.19
CA LYS A 20 16.16 3.65 13.34
C LYS A 20 16.12 2.66 12.19
N LEU A 21 17.27 2.20 11.68
CA LEU A 21 17.34 1.44 10.43
C LEU A 21 17.82 0.01 10.62
N ALA A 22 18.90 -0.22 11.38
CA ALA A 22 19.50 -1.54 11.52
C ALA A 22 18.51 -2.54 12.13
N ASP A 23 18.35 -3.68 11.47
CA ASP A 23 17.45 -4.78 11.85
C ASP A 23 15.97 -4.35 12.09
N LYS A 24 15.54 -3.28 11.43
CA LYS A 24 14.17 -2.76 11.56
C LYS A 24 13.45 -2.75 10.22
N ALA A 25 12.18 -3.12 10.26
CA ALA A 25 11.25 -2.91 9.15
C ALA A 25 10.61 -1.53 9.26
N SER A 26 10.58 -0.78 8.16
CA SER A 26 9.88 0.49 8.07
C SER A 26 8.63 0.32 7.20
N ASN A 27 7.47 0.66 7.76
CA ASN A 27 6.22 0.72 7.01
C ASN A 27 5.92 2.18 6.65
N LEU A 28 6.30 2.58 5.43
CA LEU A 28 6.14 3.93 4.93
C LEU A 28 4.93 3.97 3.97
N GLY A 29 3.95 4.79 4.29
CA GLY A 29 2.70 4.89 3.56
C GLY A 29 2.39 6.29 3.03
N ALA A 30 1.11 6.54 2.79
CA ALA A 30 0.60 7.83 2.33
C ALA A 30 0.86 8.97 3.33
N SER A 31 0.79 8.69 4.63
CA SER A 31 1.08 9.67 5.68
C SER A 31 2.52 10.21 5.63
N ASP A 32 3.44 9.39 5.11
CA ASP A 32 4.85 9.74 4.92
C ASP A 32 5.14 10.33 3.53
N ASP A 33 4.15 10.50 2.67
CA ASP A 33 4.30 10.82 1.24
C ASP A 33 5.20 9.81 0.49
N ALA A 34 5.32 8.60 1.00
CA ALA A 34 6.26 7.60 0.50
C ALA A 34 5.69 6.76 -0.66
N THR A 35 4.38 6.76 -0.81
CA THR A 35 3.65 6.06 -1.88
C THR A 35 2.60 6.96 -2.51
N GLY A 36 2.20 6.66 -3.74
CA GLY A 36 1.18 7.38 -4.47
C GLY A 36 1.28 7.11 -5.96
N LEU A 37 0.27 7.56 -6.70
CA LEU A 37 0.24 7.47 -8.16
C LEU A 37 0.82 8.75 -8.78
N PRO A 38 1.47 8.66 -9.96
CA PRO A 38 1.84 9.84 -10.72
C PRO A 38 0.58 10.54 -11.23
N THR A 39 0.43 11.84 -10.97
CA THR A 39 -0.74 12.65 -11.31
C THR A 39 -0.54 13.57 -12.50
N ALA A 40 0.64 13.52 -13.14
CA ALA A 40 0.90 14.27 -14.35
C ALA A 40 -0.06 13.81 -15.48
N LYS A 41 -0.50 14.75 -16.29
CA LYS A 41 -1.50 14.51 -17.35
C LYS A 41 -1.10 13.37 -18.29
N GLU A 42 0.17 13.31 -18.64
CA GLU A 42 0.74 12.28 -19.52
C GLU A 42 0.82 10.89 -18.86
N SER A 43 0.80 10.84 -17.54
CA SER A 43 0.87 9.60 -16.78
C SER A 43 -0.50 9.05 -16.38
N TRP A 44 -1.53 9.92 -16.38
CA TRP A 44 -2.87 9.52 -15.95
C TRP A 44 -3.64 8.86 -17.09
N ARG A 45 -3.95 7.58 -16.94
CA ARG A 45 -4.60 6.74 -17.96
C ARG A 45 -6.05 6.37 -17.63
N MET A 46 -6.53 6.76 -16.46
CA MET A 46 -7.91 6.43 -16.05
C MET A 46 -8.90 7.45 -16.58
N THR A 47 -9.96 6.99 -17.26
CA THR A 47 -10.99 7.84 -17.84
C THR A 47 -12.12 8.18 -16.87
N ASN A 48 -12.50 7.23 -16.03
CA ASN A 48 -13.63 7.36 -15.10
C ASN A 48 -13.22 7.69 -13.67
N PHE A 49 -11.94 7.87 -13.41
CA PHE A 49 -11.39 8.26 -12.10
C PHE A 49 -10.42 9.42 -12.32
N THR A 50 -10.81 10.60 -11.85
CA THR A 50 -10.05 11.82 -12.08
C THR A 50 -8.91 12.00 -11.09
N VAL A 51 -7.94 12.85 -11.43
CA VAL A 51 -6.85 13.23 -10.52
C VAL A 51 -7.40 13.88 -9.25
N GLU A 52 -8.47 14.68 -9.34
CA GLU A 52 -9.11 15.32 -8.19
C GLU A 52 -9.73 14.28 -7.26
N ALA A 53 -10.42 13.27 -7.82
CA ALA A 53 -10.99 12.18 -7.03
C ALA A 53 -9.89 11.36 -6.34
N TYR A 54 -8.79 11.10 -7.04
CA TYR A 54 -7.61 10.46 -6.48
C TYR A 54 -7.01 11.28 -5.32
N ASN A 55 -6.81 12.57 -5.52
CA ASN A 55 -6.24 13.45 -4.48
C ASN A 55 -7.12 13.50 -3.23
N THR A 56 -8.44 13.50 -3.40
CA THR A 56 -9.38 13.43 -2.28
C THR A 56 -9.20 12.12 -1.51
N LEU A 57 -9.22 10.99 -2.19
CA LEU A 57 -9.02 9.68 -1.59
C LEU A 57 -7.64 9.55 -0.92
N PHE A 58 -6.59 10.04 -1.59
CA PHE A 58 -5.24 10.03 -1.04
C PHE A 58 -5.14 10.84 0.26
N ASN A 59 -5.76 12.01 0.31
CA ASN A 59 -5.81 12.83 1.52
C ASN A 59 -6.59 12.15 2.65
N GLU A 60 -7.69 11.45 2.36
CA GLU A 60 -8.42 10.67 3.36
C GLU A 60 -7.53 9.59 3.99
N ILE A 61 -6.74 8.88 3.18
CA ILE A 61 -5.79 7.88 3.67
C ILE A 61 -4.65 8.54 4.44
N LYS A 62 -4.09 9.64 3.92
CA LYS A 62 -2.98 10.38 4.54
C LYS A 62 -3.35 10.91 5.93
N THR A 63 -4.56 11.41 6.10
CA THR A 63 -5.07 11.97 7.37
C THR A 63 -5.64 10.91 8.31
N GLY A 64 -5.74 9.65 7.87
CA GLY A 64 -6.30 8.56 8.66
C GLY A 64 -7.84 8.53 8.71
N THR A 65 -8.51 9.40 7.94
CA THR A 65 -9.98 9.36 7.82
C THR A 65 -10.45 8.08 7.13
N ARG A 66 -9.62 7.58 6.21
CA ARG A 66 -9.80 6.27 5.58
C ARG A 66 -8.59 5.39 5.89
N THR A 67 -8.83 4.23 6.47
CA THR A 67 -7.78 3.27 6.78
C THR A 67 -7.63 2.23 5.67
N VAL A 68 -6.40 1.82 5.41
CA VAL A 68 -6.07 0.66 4.58
C VAL A 68 -5.76 -0.49 5.52
N ASP A 69 -6.39 -1.63 5.29
CA ASP A 69 -6.13 -2.83 6.08
C ASP A 69 -4.68 -3.29 5.90
N SER A 70 -3.97 -3.38 7.00
CA SER A 70 -2.60 -3.89 7.08
C SER A 70 -2.48 -5.10 8.02
N ASP A 71 -3.62 -5.75 8.32
CA ASP A 71 -3.66 -6.93 9.16
C ASP A 71 -2.96 -8.10 8.45
N VAL A 72 -1.94 -8.64 9.10
CA VAL A 72 -1.17 -9.80 8.66
C VAL A 72 -1.55 -11.08 9.39
N SER A 73 -2.61 -11.06 10.19
CA SER A 73 -3.10 -12.23 10.94
C SER A 73 -3.50 -13.39 10.01
N ASN A 74 -3.82 -13.09 8.76
CA ASN A 74 -4.13 -14.09 7.74
C ASN A 74 -2.90 -14.79 7.13
N VAL A 75 -1.68 -14.39 7.50
CA VAL A 75 -0.48 -15.07 7.03
C VAL A 75 -0.19 -16.28 7.90
N VAL A 76 -0.30 -17.47 7.34
CA VAL A 76 -0.05 -18.75 8.01
C VAL A 76 1.06 -19.48 7.24
N ASP A 77 2.10 -19.91 7.95
CA ASP A 77 3.25 -20.61 7.37
C ASP A 77 3.89 -19.86 6.18
N GLY A 78 3.97 -18.53 6.28
CA GLY A 78 4.51 -17.66 5.24
C GLY A 78 3.63 -17.53 4.00
N LYS A 79 2.39 -18.03 4.04
CA LYS A 79 1.40 -17.92 2.97
C LYS A 79 0.25 -17.04 3.40
N ASP A 80 -0.10 -16.08 2.56
CA ASP A 80 -1.31 -15.27 2.76
C ASP A 80 -2.56 -16.17 2.60
N LYS A 81 -3.40 -16.16 3.62
CA LYS A 81 -4.71 -16.85 3.64
C LYS A 81 -5.87 -15.86 3.59
N GLY A 82 -5.57 -14.58 3.52
CA GLY A 82 -6.54 -13.49 3.40
C GLY A 82 -6.77 -13.06 1.96
N VAL A 83 -6.95 -11.76 1.78
CA VAL A 83 -7.32 -11.10 0.52
C VAL A 83 -6.39 -11.35 -0.66
N ASN A 84 -5.13 -11.72 -0.44
CA ASN A 84 -4.18 -12.09 -1.49
C ASN A 84 -4.16 -13.62 -1.79
N SER A 85 -5.05 -14.38 -1.17
CA SER A 85 -5.15 -15.83 -1.34
C SER A 85 -6.25 -16.20 -2.33
N ALA A 86 -5.93 -17.08 -3.27
CA ALA A 86 -6.91 -17.65 -4.19
C ALA A 86 -8.05 -18.36 -3.43
N ASP A 87 -7.72 -19.09 -2.37
CA ASP A 87 -8.70 -19.81 -1.55
C ASP A 87 -9.68 -18.86 -0.86
N TRP A 88 -9.19 -17.71 -0.38
CA TRP A 88 -10.02 -16.69 0.25
C TRP A 88 -11.06 -16.11 -0.72
N TRP A 89 -10.61 -15.73 -1.92
CA TRP A 89 -11.50 -15.21 -2.96
C TRP A 89 -12.50 -16.27 -3.43
N THR A 90 -12.05 -17.49 -3.64
CA THR A 90 -12.92 -18.60 -4.05
C THR A 90 -14.01 -18.86 -2.99
N ALA A 91 -13.65 -18.87 -1.71
CA ALA A 91 -14.61 -19.01 -0.62
C ALA A 91 -15.57 -17.81 -0.53
N LYS A 92 -15.05 -16.58 -0.73
CA LYS A 92 -15.85 -15.36 -0.66
C LYS A 92 -16.95 -15.29 -1.71
N PHE A 93 -16.73 -15.89 -2.88
CA PHE A 93 -17.64 -15.85 -4.02
C PHE A 93 -18.24 -17.22 -4.35
N ALA A 94 -18.15 -18.20 -3.44
CA ALA A 94 -18.61 -19.59 -3.67
C ALA A 94 -20.08 -19.67 -4.11
N ASP A 95 -20.95 -18.80 -3.56
CA ASP A 95 -22.38 -18.75 -3.84
C ASP A 95 -22.75 -17.70 -4.91
N SER A 96 -21.78 -17.20 -5.65
CA SER A 96 -21.99 -16.16 -6.68
C SER A 96 -21.75 -16.72 -8.08
N ASN A 97 -22.23 -15.98 -9.11
CA ASN A 97 -21.91 -16.28 -10.51
C ASN A 97 -20.55 -15.72 -10.95
N VAL A 98 -19.67 -15.40 -9.98
CA VAL A 98 -18.33 -14.85 -10.24
C VAL A 98 -17.31 -15.96 -10.20
N THR A 99 -16.54 -16.11 -11.27
CA THR A 99 -15.38 -17.01 -11.32
C THR A 99 -14.12 -16.19 -11.10
N ILE A 100 -13.33 -16.58 -10.11
CA ILE A 100 -12.04 -15.93 -9.82
C ILE A 100 -10.95 -16.68 -10.57
N ILE A 101 -10.20 -15.96 -11.39
CA ILE A 101 -9.07 -16.47 -12.16
C ILE A 101 -7.80 -15.84 -11.60
N PHE A 102 -6.83 -16.68 -11.21
CA PHE A 102 -5.50 -16.26 -10.78
C PHE A 102 -4.50 -16.70 -11.85
N GLU A 103 -3.68 -15.78 -12.30
CA GLU A 103 -2.57 -16.03 -13.23
C GLU A 103 -1.22 -15.99 -12.50
#